data_8146edc513dab4b1dcd80f8f7e2dee7e
#
_entry.id   8146edc513dab4b1dcd80f8f7e2dee7e
#
_cell.length_a   1.000
_cell.length_b   1.000
_cell.length_c   1.000
_cell.angle_alpha   90.00
_cell.angle_beta   90.00
_cell.angle_gamma   90.00
#
_symmetry.space_group_name_H-M   'P 1'
#
loop_
_entity.id
_entity.type
_entity.pdbx_description
1 polymer ?
#
loop_
_entity_poly.entity_id
_entity_poly.type
_entity_poly.pdbx_seq_one_letter_code
_entity_poly.pdbx_strand_id
1 'polypeptide(L)'
;ANANENNSIYEIFEGDNSAKIKIFVYESLTCPHCADFHEKIYPSLKKDFIDTGLVQIFFKSFPLDLAGLNAAKISHCINYDKRSLFLHYLFKNQKQWLRGSTIEEININLKNTLEEFGLNYVDQEKCLENKKIEDFILNERIKAANKYEINSTPTLIINEKRFDKSLNYKNIKKAIEKLI
;
A
#
# COMPACT_ATOMS: atom_id res chain seq x y z
N ALA A 1 17.71 -19.04 -10.18
CA ALA A 1 16.73 -18.00 -10.43
C ALA A 1 16.58 -17.17 -9.13
N ASN A 2 17.01 -15.93 -9.19
CA ASN A 2 17.06 -15.06 -8.01
C ASN A 2 15.67 -14.75 -7.49
N ALA A 3 15.45 -15.04 -6.21
CA ALA A 3 14.19 -14.74 -5.50
C ALA A 3 13.79 -13.23 -5.54
N ASN A 4 14.70 -12.36 -5.96
CA ASN A 4 14.47 -10.92 -6.06
C ASN A 4 13.73 -10.46 -7.33
N GLU A 5 13.83 -11.19 -8.44
CA GLU A 5 13.15 -10.80 -9.68
C GLU A 5 11.65 -11.08 -9.66
N ASN A 6 11.22 -12.12 -8.94
CA ASN A 6 9.80 -12.48 -8.84
C ASN A 6 9.00 -11.58 -7.88
N ASN A 7 9.66 -10.86 -6.97
CA ASN A 7 8.97 -9.98 -6.02
C ASN A 7 8.57 -8.63 -6.64
N SER A 8 9.34 -8.12 -7.61
CA SER A 8 9.07 -6.85 -8.25
C SER A 8 7.76 -6.80 -9.03
N ILE A 9 7.29 -7.95 -9.56
CA ILE A 9 6.07 -7.99 -10.38
C ILE A 9 4.78 -7.72 -9.60
N TYR A 10 4.82 -7.85 -8.27
CA TYR A 10 3.65 -7.62 -7.43
C TYR A 10 3.68 -6.28 -6.70
N GLU A 11 4.76 -5.53 -6.80
CA GLU A 11 4.91 -4.28 -6.05
C GLU A 11 3.93 -3.19 -6.47
N ILE A 12 3.58 -2.34 -5.52
CA ILE A 12 2.76 -1.15 -5.75
C ILE A 12 3.64 0.06 -5.43
N PHE A 13 3.87 0.91 -6.42
CA PHE A 13 4.74 2.07 -6.24
C PHE A 13 4.34 3.21 -7.16
N GLU A 14 4.85 4.41 -6.84
CA GLU A 14 4.75 5.61 -7.68
C GLU A 14 6.07 6.35 -7.65
N GLY A 15 6.35 7.06 -8.73
CA GLY A 15 7.56 7.86 -8.86
C GLY A 15 8.63 7.21 -9.73
N ASP A 16 9.70 7.95 -9.93
CA ASP A 16 10.80 7.57 -10.80
C ASP A 16 11.69 6.50 -10.15
N ASN A 17 12.00 5.44 -10.91
CA ASN A 17 12.89 4.38 -10.45
C ASN A 17 14.31 4.89 -10.12
N SER A 18 14.74 5.98 -10.73
CA SER A 18 16.04 6.59 -10.48
C SER A 18 16.06 7.55 -9.29
N ALA A 19 14.92 7.78 -8.63
CA ALA A 19 14.84 8.65 -7.47
C ALA A 19 15.77 8.16 -6.35
N LYS A 20 16.58 9.07 -5.82
CA LYS A 20 17.57 8.76 -4.77
C LYS A 20 16.93 8.48 -3.41
N ILE A 21 15.74 9.00 -3.19
CA ILE A 21 15.01 8.81 -1.94
C ILE A 21 13.90 7.79 -2.17
N LYS A 22 13.96 6.71 -1.40
CA LYS A 22 12.96 5.65 -1.42
C LYS A 22 12.17 5.69 -0.13
N ILE A 23 10.85 5.78 -0.23
CA ILE A 23 9.96 5.72 0.94
C ILE A 23 9.13 4.45 0.85
N PHE A 24 9.14 3.63 1.90
CA PHE A 24 8.23 2.51 2.07
C PHE A 24 7.16 2.91 3.08
N VAL A 25 5.90 2.73 2.71
CA VAL A 25 4.78 2.90 3.62
C VAL A 25 4.21 1.52 3.91
N TYR A 26 4.41 1.05 5.13
CA TYR A 26 3.80 -0.21 5.59
C TYR A 26 2.43 0.09 6.15
N GLU A 27 1.41 -0.47 5.52
CA GLU A 27 0.02 -0.08 5.76
C GLU A 27 -0.96 -1.23 5.62
N SER A 28 -2.11 -1.11 6.27
CA SER A 28 -3.25 -2.00 6.11
C SER A 28 -4.43 -1.25 5.53
N LEU A 29 -5.12 -1.86 4.58
CA LEU A 29 -6.29 -1.27 3.94
C LEU A 29 -7.49 -1.12 4.88
N THR A 30 -7.47 -1.80 6.04
CA THR A 30 -8.50 -1.66 7.08
C THR A 30 -8.15 -0.63 8.15
N CYS A 31 -6.94 -0.08 8.13
CA CYS A 31 -6.47 0.85 9.14
C CYS A 31 -6.96 2.28 8.85
N PRO A 32 -7.72 2.92 9.78
CA PRO A 32 -8.18 4.30 9.58
C PRO A 32 -7.03 5.32 9.50
N HIS A 33 -5.97 5.13 10.27
CA HIS A 33 -4.79 6.01 10.23
C HIS A 33 -4.04 5.90 8.89
N CYS A 34 -4.08 4.75 8.25
CA CYS A 34 -3.53 4.57 6.90
C CYS A 34 -4.37 5.35 5.88
N ALA A 35 -5.69 5.31 5.99
CA ALA A 35 -6.58 6.12 5.15
C ALA A 35 -6.31 7.61 5.35
N ASP A 36 -6.08 8.06 6.58
CA ASP A 36 -5.71 9.44 6.88
C ASP A 36 -4.38 9.84 6.23
N PHE A 37 -3.40 8.95 6.21
CA PHE A 37 -2.13 9.20 5.51
C PHE A 37 -2.38 9.48 4.02
N HIS A 38 -3.18 8.66 3.36
CA HIS A 38 -3.50 8.82 1.94
C HIS A 38 -4.30 10.09 1.65
N GLU A 39 -5.17 10.50 2.57
CA GLU A 39 -6.00 11.69 2.41
C GLU A 39 -5.26 12.99 2.73
N LYS A 40 -4.50 13.01 3.84
CA LYS A 40 -3.96 14.24 4.42
C LYS A 40 -2.47 14.48 4.13
N ILE A 41 -1.70 13.44 3.90
CA ILE A 41 -0.23 13.55 3.76
C ILE A 41 0.22 13.26 2.34
N TYR A 42 -0.24 12.17 1.76
CA TYR A 42 0.18 11.72 0.44
C TYR A 42 0.03 12.79 -0.67
N PRO A 43 -1.07 13.56 -0.76
CA PRO A 43 -1.20 14.54 -1.85
C PRO A 43 -0.07 15.57 -1.89
N SER A 44 0.38 16.04 -0.73
CA SER A 44 1.50 16.99 -0.64
C SER A 44 2.84 16.32 -0.95
N LEU A 45 3.05 15.08 -0.47
CA LEU A 45 4.22 14.28 -0.84
C LEU A 45 4.31 14.07 -2.35
N LYS A 46 3.18 13.74 -2.97
CA LYS A 46 3.13 13.51 -4.42
C LYS A 46 3.53 14.77 -5.17
N LYS A 47 2.90 15.89 -4.88
CA LYS A 47 3.14 17.16 -5.54
C LYS A 47 4.59 17.63 -5.39
N ASP A 48 5.11 17.60 -4.17
CA ASP A 48 6.39 18.24 -3.86
C ASP A 48 7.59 17.33 -4.14
N PHE A 49 7.44 16.01 -4.07
CA PHE A 49 8.59 15.10 -4.12
C PHE A 49 8.46 13.94 -5.10
N ILE A 50 7.28 13.36 -5.28
CA ILE A 50 7.10 12.20 -6.16
C ILE A 50 7.03 12.66 -7.62
N ASP A 51 6.19 13.61 -7.93
CA ASP A 51 6.02 14.15 -9.30
C ASP A 51 7.27 14.91 -9.78
N THR A 52 8.11 15.36 -8.87
CA THR A 52 9.37 16.05 -9.18
C THR A 52 10.54 15.09 -9.43
N GLY A 53 10.34 13.78 -9.22
CA GLY A 53 11.37 12.77 -9.42
C GLY A 53 12.34 12.61 -8.26
N LEU A 54 12.13 13.32 -7.14
CA LEU A 54 13.01 13.25 -5.95
C LEU A 54 12.75 12.01 -5.11
N VAL A 55 11.51 11.55 -5.04
CA VAL A 55 11.07 10.42 -4.21
C VAL A 55 10.35 9.38 -5.05
N GLN A 56 10.71 8.12 -4.84
CA GLN A 56 9.89 6.98 -5.23
C GLN A 56 9.26 6.41 -3.97
N ILE A 57 7.94 6.24 -3.98
CA ILE A 57 7.18 5.68 -2.86
C ILE A 57 6.68 4.28 -3.18
N PHE A 58 6.84 3.36 -2.22
CA PHE A 58 6.35 1.99 -2.30
C PHE A 58 5.28 1.79 -1.24
N PHE A 59 4.11 1.34 -1.68
CA PHE A 59 3.01 1.00 -0.77
C PHE A 59 3.12 -0.48 -0.42
N LYS A 60 3.59 -0.76 0.80
CA LYS A 60 3.87 -2.10 1.29
C LYS A 60 2.70 -2.59 2.15
N SER A 61 2.16 -3.74 1.79
CA SER A 61 1.04 -4.32 2.52
C SER A 61 1.49 -4.92 3.85
N PHE A 62 0.83 -4.50 4.93
CA PHE A 62 1.00 -5.01 6.27
C PHE A 62 -0.39 -5.29 6.85
N PRO A 63 -1.09 -6.32 6.34
CA PRO A 63 -2.47 -6.56 6.73
C PRO A 63 -2.59 -6.91 8.20
N LEU A 64 -3.59 -6.31 8.87
CA LEU A 64 -3.86 -6.48 10.28
C LEU A 64 -4.97 -7.51 10.55
N ASP A 65 -5.74 -7.83 9.52
CA ASP A 65 -6.88 -8.73 9.60
C ASP A 65 -7.17 -9.37 8.23
N LEU A 66 -8.15 -10.27 8.18
CA LEU A 66 -8.51 -10.99 6.95
C LEU A 66 -9.07 -10.04 5.88
N ALA A 67 -9.87 -9.06 6.25
CA ALA A 67 -10.39 -8.08 5.30
C ALA A 67 -9.26 -7.27 4.66
N GLY A 68 -8.28 -6.85 5.45
CA GLY A 68 -7.08 -6.18 4.96
C GLY A 68 -6.25 -7.06 4.03
N LEU A 69 -6.09 -8.33 4.36
CA LEU A 69 -5.39 -9.29 3.51
C LEU A 69 -6.11 -9.48 2.17
N ASN A 70 -7.43 -9.64 2.18
CA ASN A 70 -8.21 -9.82 0.94
C ASN A 70 -8.15 -8.57 0.05
N ALA A 71 -8.31 -7.39 0.62
CA ALA A 71 -8.17 -6.14 -0.11
C ALA A 71 -6.76 -5.97 -0.70
N ALA A 72 -5.71 -6.35 0.05
CA ALA A 72 -4.34 -6.35 -0.43
C ALA A 72 -4.13 -7.35 -1.58
N LYS A 73 -4.66 -8.56 -1.47
CA LYS A 73 -4.57 -9.56 -2.55
C LYS A 73 -5.14 -9.01 -3.86
N ILE A 74 -6.29 -8.37 -3.81
CA ILE A 74 -6.91 -7.76 -4.99
C ILE A 74 -6.01 -6.64 -5.53
N SER A 75 -5.51 -5.78 -4.67
CA SER A 75 -4.67 -4.64 -5.06
C SER A 75 -3.38 -5.06 -5.76
N HIS A 76 -2.75 -6.15 -5.30
CA HIS A 76 -1.54 -6.69 -5.92
C HIS A 76 -1.82 -7.54 -7.17
N CYS A 77 -3.06 -7.98 -7.36
CA CYS A 77 -3.47 -8.88 -8.45
C CYS A 77 -3.75 -8.15 -9.76
N ILE A 78 -4.23 -6.93 -9.69
CA ILE A 78 -4.60 -6.15 -10.87
C ILE A 78 -3.39 -5.67 -11.64
N ASN A 79 -3.60 -5.13 -12.85
CA ASN A 79 -2.54 -4.60 -13.70
C ASN A 79 -1.70 -3.56 -12.96
N TYR A 80 -0.37 -3.63 -13.10
CA TYR A 80 0.57 -2.83 -12.32
C TYR A 80 0.33 -1.32 -12.44
N ASP A 81 -0.11 -0.83 -13.61
CA ASP A 81 -0.39 0.58 -13.87
C ASP A 81 -1.65 1.10 -13.15
N LYS A 82 -2.49 0.21 -12.62
CA LYS A 82 -3.72 0.54 -11.90
C LYS A 82 -3.61 0.36 -10.38
N ARG A 83 -2.57 -0.32 -9.91
CA ARG A 83 -2.48 -0.75 -8.51
C ARG A 83 -2.51 0.41 -7.52
N SER A 84 -1.65 1.40 -7.69
CA SER A 84 -1.60 2.52 -6.76
C SER A 84 -2.88 3.37 -6.79
N LEU A 85 -3.44 3.58 -7.97
CA LEU A 85 -4.70 4.31 -8.13
C LEU A 85 -5.86 3.60 -7.43
N PHE A 86 -5.94 2.29 -7.59
CA PHE A 86 -6.96 1.48 -6.92
C PHE A 86 -6.74 1.44 -5.40
N LEU A 87 -5.50 1.39 -4.95
CA LEU A 87 -5.14 1.45 -3.53
C LEU A 87 -5.65 2.75 -2.89
N HIS A 88 -5.42 3.90 -3.53
CA HIS A 88 -5.93 5.19 -3.06
C HIS A 88 -7.45 5.22 -3.04
N TYR A 89 -8.09 4.63 -4.05
CA TYR A 89 -9.54 4.53 -4.12
C TYR A 89 -10.12 3.69 -2.98
N LEU A 90 -9.47 2.57 -2.64
CA LEU A 90 -9.85 1.73 -1.51
C LEU A 90 -9.77 2.50 -0.18
N PHE A 91 -8.69 3.26 0.05
CA PHE A 91 -8.57 4.08 1.25
C PHE A 91 -9.63 5.19 1.30
N LYS A 92 -9.89 5.85 0.19
CA LYS A 92 -10.91 6.91 0.10
C LYS A 92 -12.30 6.38 0.42
N ASN A 93 -12.61 5.14 0.02
CA ASN A 93 -13.90 4.51 0.21
C ASN A 93 -13.91 3.44 1.32
N GLN A 94 -12.93 3.51 2.22
CA GLN A 94 -12.72 2.49 3.26
C GLN A 94 -13.98 2.19 4.07
N LYS A 95 -14.70 3.21 4.50
CA LYS A 95 -15.90 3.02 5.31
C LYS A 95 -17.03 2.33 4.54
N GLN A 96 -17.08 2.47 3.24
CA GLN A 96 -18.11 1.85 2.39
C GLN A 96 -17.87 0.36 2.21
N TRP A 97 -16.66 -0.02 1.79
CA TRP A 97 -16.41 -1.44 1.51
C TRP A 97 -16.17 -2.27 2.78
N LEU A 98 -15.86 -1.65 3.91
CA LEU A 98 -15.76 -2.32 5.22
C LEU A 98 -17.09 -2.54 5.92
N ARG A 99 -18.21 -2.09 5.34
CA ARG A 99 -19.53 -2.35 5.90
C ARG A 99 -19.84 -3.85 5.86
N GLY A 100 -20.45 -4.34 6.93
CA GLY A 100 -20.87 -5.73 7.03
C GLY A 100 -20.28 -6.41 8.25
N SER A 101 -20.81 -7.58 8.55
CA SER A 101 -20.44 -8.37 9.73
C SER A 101 -19.62 -9.61 9.39
N THR A 102 -19.56 -9.98 8.11
CA THR A 102 -18.88 -11.20 7.65
C THR A 102 -17.88 -10.87 6.55
N ILE A 103 -16.87 -11.74 6.39
CA ILE A 103 -15.89 -11.60 5.32
C ILE A 103 -16.56 -11.73 3.93
N GLU A 104 -17.58 -12.52 3.82
CA GLU A 104 -18.33 -12.67 2.57
C GLU A 104 -19.01 -11.36 2.15
N GLU A 105 -19.61 -10.64 3.09
CA GLU A 105 -20.19 -9.31 2.83
C GLU A 105 -19.13 -8.31 2.41
N ILE A 106 -17.98 -8.30 3.07
CA ILE A 106 -16.85 -7.43 2.73
C ILE A 106 -16.32 -7.77 1.34
N ASN A 107 -16.21 -9.05 1.00
CA ASN A 107 -15.75 -9.46 -0.34
C ASN A 107 -16.71 -8.98 -1.43
N ILE A 108 -18.02 -9.00 -1.18
CA ILE A 108 -19.04 -8.45 -2.10
C ILE A 108 -18.82 -6.93 -2.27
N ASN A 109 -18.60 -6.23 -1.18
CA ASN A 109 -18.33 -4.79 -1.21
C ASN A 109 -17.05 -4.46 -1.98
N LEU A 110 -16.00 -5.26 -1.81
CA LEU A 110 -14.77 -5.11 -2.58
C LEU A 110 -14.99 -5.32 -4.07
N LYS A 111 -15.83 -6.30 -4.44
CA LYS A 111 -16.19 -6.51 -5.84
C LYS A 111 -16.93 -5.30 -6.42
N ASN A 112 -17.86 -4.75 -5.67
CA ASN A 112 -18.57 -3.53 -6.08
C ASN A 112 -17.59 -2.37 -6.25
N THR A 113 -16.61 -2.24 -5.38
CA THR A 113 -15.56 -1.21 -5.46
C THR A 113 -14.69 -1.38 -6.71
N LEU A 114 -14.34 -2.62 -7.06
CA LEU A 114 -13.64 -2.91 -8.32
C LEU A 114 -14.46 -2.45 -9.53
N GLU A 115 -15.73 -2.75 -9.54
CA GLU A 115 -16.64 -2.39 -10.64
C GLU A 115 -16.81 -0.87 -10.76
N GLU A 116 -16.98 -0.18 -9.63
CA GLU A 116 -17.07 1.29 -9.57
C GLU A 116 -15.79 1.97 -10.10
N PHE A 117 -14.65 1.38 -9.82
CA PHE A 117 -13.35 1.88 -10.31
C PHE A 117 -13.11 1.57 -11.79
N GLY A 118 -13.96 0.75 -12.41
CA GLY A 118 -13.82 0.38 -13.82
C GLY A 118 -13.02 -0.89 -14.07
N LEU A 119 -12.82 -1.70 -13.04
CA LEU A 119 -12.06 -2.96 -13.09
C LEU A 119 -13.00 -4.18 -13.05
N ASN A 120 -14.14 -4.09 -13.71
CA ASN A 120 -15.15 -5.14 -13.75
C ASN A 120 -14.71 -6.42 -14.48
N TYR A 121 -13.61 -6.36 -15.24
CA TYR A 121 -13.00 -7.51 -15.91
C TYR A 121 -12.09 -8.34 -15.00
N VAL A 122 -11.81 -7.86 -13.78
CA VAL A 122 -10.95 -8.57 -12.82
C VAL A 122 -11.70 -9.73 -12.20
N ASP A 123 -11.11 -10.91 -12.24
CA ASP A 123 -11.63 -12.08 -11.56
C ASP A 123 -11.19 -12.07 -10.09
N GLN A 124 -12.04 -11.55 -9.23
CA GLN A 124 -11.75 -11.39 -7.81
C GLN A 124 -11.47 -12.73 -7.11
N GLU A 125 -12.20 -13.80 -7.46
CA GLU A 125 -11.99 -15.10 -6.83
C GLU A 125 -10.59 -15.64 -7.13
N LYS A 126 -10.12 -15.49 -8.37
CA LYS A 126 -8.75 -15.88 -8.75
C LYS A 126 -7.72 -15.04 -7.99
N CYS A 127 -7.97 -13.75 -7.79
CA CYS A 127 -7.09 -12.91 -6.99
C CYS A 127 -7.02 -13.37 -5.53
N LEU A 128 -8.17 -13.68 -4.93
CA LEU A 128 -8.23 -14.13 -3.54
C LEU A 128 -7.60 -15.51 -3.33
N GLU A 129 -7.65 -16.38 -4.34
CA GLU A 129 -7.07 -17.73 -4.31
C GLU A 129 -5.60 -17.77 -4.76
N ASN A 130 -5.04 -16.65 -5.22
CA ASN A 130 -3.68 -16.61 -5.74
C ASN A 130 -2.65 -16.75 -4.62
N LYS A 131 -2.08 -17.96 -4.51
CA LYS A 131 -1.12 -18.31 -3.47
C LYS A 131 0.19 -17.55 -3.57
N LYS A 132 0.65 -17.21 -4.77
CA LYS A 132 1.88 -16.45 -4.98
C LYS A 132 1.76 -15.03 -4.44
N ILE A 133 0.62 -14.39 -4.67
CA ILE A 133 0.32 -13.05 -4.14
C ILE A 133 0.20 -13.10 -2.63
N GLU A 134 -0.51 -14.08 -2.08
CA GLU A 134 -0.61 -14.28 -0.63
C GLU A 134 0.76 -14.42 0.02
N ASP A 135 1.60 -15.30 -0.52
CA ASP A 135 2.95 -15.52 -0.02
C ASP A 135 3.80 -14.25 -0.12
N PHE A 136 3.68 -13.50 -1.22
CA PHE A 136 4.36 -12.21 -1.37
C PHE A 136 3.98 -11.24 -0.26
N ILE A 137 2.69 -11.06 0.01
CA ILE A 137 2.18 -10.14 1.02
C ILE A 137 2.64 -10.57 2.43
N LEU A 138 2.46 -11.83 2.76
CA LEU A 138 2.78 -12.34 4.11
C LEU A 138 4.30 -12.36 4.35
N ASN A 139 5.11 -12.68 3.36
CA ASN A 139 6.56 -12.63 3.46
C ASN A 139 7.07 -11.19 3.64
N GLU A 140 6.52 -10.23 2.91
CA GLU A 140 6.86 -8.81 3.07
C GLU A 140 6.51 -8.33 4.49
N ARG A 141 5.35 -8.74 5.01
CA ARG A 141 4.93 -8.41 6.36
C ARG A 141 5.88 -8.96 7.42
N ILE A 142 6.26 -10.22 7.29
CA ILE A 142 7.19 -10.87 8.23
C ILE A 142 8.58 -10.22 8.18
N LYS A 143 9.11 -9.99 6.98
CA LYS A 143 10.41 -9.34 6.80
C LYS A 143 10.42 -7.93 7.40
N ALA A 144 9.38 -7.16 7.18
CA ALA A 144 9.28 -5.80 7.69
C ALA A 144 9.19 -5.77 9.22
N ALA A 145 8.39 -6.66 9.81
CA ALA A 145 8.28 -6.78 11.26
C ALA A 145 9.63 -7.10 11.89
N ASN A 146 10.40 -8.00 11.28
CA ASN A 146 11.71 -8.40 11.79
C ASN A 146 12.79 -7.34 11.53
N LYS A 147 12.85 -6.78 10.33
CA LYS A 147 13.91 -5.84 9.94
C LYS A 147 13.75 -4.46 10.56
N TYR A 148 12.52 -3.95 10.60
CA TYR A 148 12.23 -2.58 11.03
C TYR A 148 11.47 -2.53 12.36
N GLU A 149 11.23 -3.67 12.99
CA GLU A 149 10.47 -3.77 14.25
C GLU A 149 9.08 -3.10 14.15
N ILE A 150 8.41 -3.30 13.01
CA ILE A 150 7.09 -2.72 12.76
C ILE A 150 6.04 -3.46 13.57
N ASN A 151 5.30 -2.73 14.38
CA ASN A 151 4.21 -3.24 15.22
C ASN A 151 2.91 -2.46 15.10
N SER A 152 2.89 -1.43 14.27
CA SER A 152 1.71 -0.58 14.05
C SER A 152 1.73 0.00 12.62
N THR A 153 0.57 0.42 12.14
CA THR A 153 0.41 1.03 10.83
C THR A 153 -0.22 2.42 10.93
N PRO A 154 0.10 3.33 10.01
CA PRO A 154 1.17 3.24 9.02
C PRO A 154 2.56 3.43 9.65
N THR A 155 3.56 2.76 9.09
CA THR A 155 4.98 2.99 9.43
C THR A 155 5.72 3.35 8.15
N LEU A 156 6.47 4.45 8.20
CA LEU A 156 7.30 4.90 7.09
C LEU A 156 8.74 4.48 7.30
N ILE A 157 9.36 4.01 6.21
CA ILE A 157 10.79 3.75 6.12
C ILE A 157 11.35 4.68 5.05
N ILE A 158 12.24 5.58 5.42
CA ILE A 158 12.85 6.55 4.50
C ILE A 158 14.33 6.19 4.35
N ASN A 159 14.73 5.78 3.14
CA ASN A 159 16.09 5.30 2.85
C ASN A 159 16.60 4.33 3.94
N GLU A 160 15.83 3.25 4.14
CA GLU A 160 16.12 2.14 5.06
C GLU A 160 16.07 2.48 6.55
N LYS A 161 15.67 3.68 6.93
CA LYS A 161 15.50 4.08 8.32
C LYS A 161 14.02 4.25 8.66
N ARG A 162 13.61 3.65 9.78
CA ARG A 162 12.26 3.85 10.30
C ARG A 162 12.08 5.31 10.74
N PHE A 163 11.01 5.93 10.26
CA PHE A 163 10.63 7.28 10.65
C PHE A 163 9.93 7.24 12.01
N ASP A 164 10.56 7.81 13.03
CA ASP A 164 10.11 7.70 14.42
C ASP A 164 9.47 8.99 14.99
N LYS A 165 9.27 10.00 14.15
CA LYS A 165 8.61 11.24 14.57
C LYS A 165 7.11 11.18 14.31
N SER A 166 6.36 12.12 14.88
CA SER A 166 4.93 12.24 14.62
C SER A 166 4.66 12.29 13.12
N LEU A 167 3.72 11.47 12.67
CA LEU A 167 3.42 11.30 11.26
C LEU A 167 2.55 12.45 10.77
N ASN A 168 3.20 13.48 10.26
CA ASN A 168 2.58 14.61 9.60
C ASN A 168 3.48 15.07 8.45
N TYR A 169 2.91 15.83 7.53
CA TYR A 169 3.64 16.26 6.33
C TYR A 169 4.87 17.10 6.67
N LYS A 170 4.76 18.00 7.64
CA LYS A 170 5.87 18.88 8.06
C LYS A 170 7.10 18.07 8.49
N ASN A 171 6.91 17.06 9.31
CA ASN A 171 8.01 16.23 9.81
C ASN A 171 8.61 15.35 8.70
N ILE A 172 7.77 14.80 7.83
CA ILE A 172 8.22 14.00 6.69
C ILE A 172 9.00 14.88 5.71
N LYS A 173 8.50 16.06 5.39
CA LYS A 173 9.18 17.03 4.53
C LYS A 173 10.57 17.36 5.04
N LYS A 174 10.71 17.63 6.34
CA LYS A 174 12.03 17.88 6.98
C LYS A 174 12.98 16.71 6.82
N ALA A 175 12.49 15.49 7.02
CA ALA A 175 13.29 14.28 6.87
C ALA A 175 13.78 14.11 5.42
N ILE A 176 12.92 14.35 4.44
CA ILE A 176 13.26 14.28 3.01
C ILE A 176 14.29 15.37 2.65
N GLU A 177 14.06 16.60 3.07
CA GLU A 177 14.94 17.73 2.76
C GLU A 177 16.37 17.55 3.27
N LYS A 178 16.55 16.83 4.37
CA LYS A 178 17.89 16.48 4.89
C LYS A 178 18.65 15.50 4.00
N LEU A 179 17.96 14.81 3.10
CA LEU A 179 18.53 13.79 2.21
C LEU A 179 18.80 14.30 0.80
N ILE A 180 18.37 15.52 0.50
CA ILE A 180 18.56 16.14 -0.83
C ILE A 180 19.93 16.80 -0.96
#